data_28c0f03cc6c0785352a5d3008deb8816
#
_entry.id   28c0f03cc6c0785352a5d3008deb8816
#
_cell.length_a   1.000
_cell.length_b   1.000
_cell.length_c   1.000
_cell.angle_alpha   90.00
_cell.angle_beta   90.00
_cell.angle_gamma   90.00
#
_symmetry.space_group_name_H-M   'P 1'
#
loop_
_entity.id
_entity.type
_entity.pdbx_description
1 polymer ?
#
loop_
_entity_poly.entity_id
_entity_poly.type
_entity_poly.pdbx_seq_one_letter_code
_entity_poly.pdbx_strand_id
1 'polypeptide(L)'
;ARAEVRKRFEDSPVKIGGLGTTCEYHSPDAAVVRKNIDETKEWVKLAKDIGSPSVKVRPNGLPKEVPEDKTLEQIGKSLRECGQFAQDNGVLIQLEVHGAETSRVPRIRKIFDYGGNHPAVKACWNSNQTDLLDGGFEANFKLLKDQIGQVHMRDLFLEEYPWRALISSLAAMKFQGYCFAEIPEST
;
A
#
# COMPACT_ATOMS: atom_id res chain seq x y z
N ALA A 1 21.79 5.64 -16.47
CA ALA A 1 20.93 4.50 -16.10
C ALA A 1 19.46 4.90 -15.85
N ARG A 2 19.10 5.73 -14.81
CA ARG A 2 17.68 6.04 -14.49
C ARG A 2 16.95 6.74 -15.62
N ALA A 3 17.55 7.77 -16.24
CA ALA A 3 16.98 8.47 -17.40
C ALA A 3 16.80 7.54 -18.62
N GLU A 4 17.67 6.57 -18.81
CA GLU A 4 17.53 5.57 -19.86
C GLU A 4 16.35 4.63 -19.61
N VAL A 5 16.16 4.19 -18.36
CA VAL A 5 14.98 3.38 -17.97
C VAL A 5 13.71 4.17 -18.24
N ARG A 6 13.64 5.41 -17.77
CA ARG A 6 12.50 6.30 -18.04
C ARG A 6 12.20 6.39 -19.53
N LYS A 7 13.24 6.69 -20.35
CA LYS A 7 13.07 6.80 -21.80
C LYS A 7 12.55 5.53 -22.45
N ARG A 8 13.00 4.34 -22.02
CA ARG A 8 12.48 3.06 -22.53
C ARG A 8 10.99 2.89 -22.29
N PHE A 9 10.48 3.31 -21.12
CA PHE A 9 9.04 3.28 -20.85
C PHE A 9 8.29 4.34 -21.65
N GLU A 10 8.84 5.55 -21.80
CA GLU A 10 8.25 6.63 -22.60
C GLU A 10 8.13 6.23 -24.09
N ASP A 11 9.13 5.51 -24.62
CA ASP A 11 9.18 5.02 -26.01
C ASP A 11 8.34 3.72 -26.21
N SER A 12 7.64 3.22 -25.19
CA SER A 12 6.93 1.94 -25.17
C SER A 12 5.44 2.16 -24.83
N PRO A 13 4.53 1.26 -25.27
CA PRO A 13 3.14 1.28 -24.81
C PRO A 13 2.97 0.86 -23.35
N VAL A 14 4.00 0.28 -22.73
CA VAL A 14 3.97 -0.18 -21.34
C VAL A 14 4.10 0.99 -20.37
N LYS A 15 3.26 1.04 -19.35
CA LYS A 15 3.28 2.07 -18.30
C LYS A 15 3.84 1.50 -17.01
N ILE A 16 4.61 2.32 -16.29
CA ILE A 16 5.04 1.98 -14.92
C ILE A 16 3.85 2.21 -13.99
N GLY A 17 3.39 1.16 -13.33
CA GLY A 17 2.26 1.27 -12.39
C GLY A 17 2.69 1.62 -10.96
N GLY A 18 3.91 1.26 -10.56
CA GLY A 18 4.46 1.52 -9.23
C GLY A 18 5.75 0.75 -8.98
N LEU A 19 6.45 1.09 -7.92
CA LEU A 19 7.59 0.34 -7.39
C LEU A 19 7.18 -0.44 -6.14
N GLY A 20 7.52 -1.71 -6.06
CA GLY A 20 7.32 -2.55 -4.87
C GLY A 20 8.57 -2.57 -3.98
N THR A 21 8.39 -2.36 -2.67
CA THR A 21 9.47 -2.45 -1.68
C THR A 21 9.11 -3.37 -0.54
N THR A 22 10.08 -3.68 0.30
CA THR A 22 9.90 -4.37 1.58
C THR A 22 10.10 -3.44 2.78
N CYS A 23 10.03 -2.12 2.58
CA CYS A 23 10.12 -1.15 3.67
C CYS A 23 8.97 -1.30 4.66
N GLU A 24 9.30 -1.39 5.96
CA GLU A 24 8.40 -1.70 7.08
C GLU A 24 8.70 -0.81 8.27
N TYR A 25 7.69 -0.47 9.08
CA TYR A 25 7.86 0.52 10.17
C TYR A 25 7.41 0.01 11.54
N HIS A 26 7.18 -1.30 11.68
CA HIS A 26 6.66 -1.94 12.89
C HIS A 26 7.71 -2.32 13.94
N SER A 27 9.00 -2.26 13.59
CA SER A 27 10.08 -2.68 14.49
C SER A 27 10.08 -1.91 15.81
N PRO A 28 10.28 -2.57 16.96
CA PRO A 28 10.50 -1.88 18.24
C PRO A 28 11.84 -1.14 18.29
N ASP A 29 12.78 -1.46 17.40
CA ASP A 29 14.05 -0.74 17.27
C ASP A 29 13.87 0.51 16.38
N ALA A 30 14.02 1.67 16.99
CA ALA A 30 13.90 2.96 16.31
C ALA A 30 14.94 3.16 15.18
N ALA A 31 16.13 2.55 15.29
CA ALA A 31 17.15 2.63 14.25
C ALA A 31 16.70 1.87 12.98
N VAL A 32 16.05 0.70 13.17
CA VAL A 32 15.47 -0.06 12.05
C VAL A 32 14.35 0.74 11.39
N VAL A 33 13.46 1.35 12.16
CA VAL A 33 12.38 2.21 11.63
C VAL A 33 12.97 3.37 10.84
N ARG A 34 13.95 4.07 11.40
CA ARG A 34 14.62 5.20 10.73
C ARG A 34 15.24 4.78 9.41
N LYS A 35 15.97 3.66 9.40
CA LYS A 35 16.56 3.09 8.18
C LYS A 35 15.50 2.85 7.10
N ASN A 36 14.35 2.25 7.44
CA ASN A 36 13.29 1.97 6.49
C ASN A 36 12.62 3.25 5.96
N ILE A 37 12.48 4.30 6.79
CA ILE A 37 11.99 5.60 6.33
C ILE A 37 12.97 6.22 5.33
N ASP A 38 14.26 6.20 5.63
CA ASP A 38 15.28 6.78 4.74
C ASP A 38 15.39 5.99 3.44
N GLU A 39 15.32 4.66 3.49
CA GLU A 39 15.24 3.79 2.31
C GLU A 39 14.00 4.08 1.47
N THR A 40 12.84 4.27 2.10
CA THR A 40 11.61 4.67 1.39
C THR A 40 11.79 5.98 0.63
N LYS A 41 12.48 6.95 1.22
CA LYS A 41 12.78 8.23 0.53
C LYS A 41 13.70 8.03 -0.69
N GLU A 42 14.64 7.10 -0.63
CA GLU A 42 15.47 6.77 -1.80
C GLU A 42 14.64 6.10 -2.91
N TRP A 43 13.69 5.21 -2.55
CA TRP A 43 12.74 4.64 -3.50
C TRP A 43 11.83 5.70 -4.12
N VAL A 44 11.40 6.72 -3.36
CA VAL A 44 10.63 7.86 -3.89
C VAL A 44 11.46 8.65 -4.91
N LYS A 45 12.74 8.92 -4.65
CA LYS A 45 13.63 9.56 -5.62
C LYS A 45 13.77 8.72 -6.90
N LEU A 46 13.95 7.40 -6.76
CA LEU A 46 14.01 6.49 -7.90
C LEU A 46 12.70 6.54 -8.69
N ALA A 47 11.55 6.46 -8.02
CA ALA A 47 10.23 6.50 -8.65
C ALA A 47 10.07 7.78 -9.49
N LYS A 48 10.39 8.94 -8.92
CA LYS A 48 10.40 10.24 -9.62
C LYS A 48 11.30 10.20 -10.86
N ASP A 49 12.53 9.71 -10.72
CA ASP A 49 13.52 9.73 -11.80
C ASP A 49 13.11 8.85 -13.00
N ILE A 50 12.46 7.72 -12.74
CA ILE A 50 12.01 6.80 -13.80
C ILE A 50 10.57 7.04 -14.26
N GLY A 51 9.83 7.95 -13.63
CA GLY A 51 8.44 8.26 -13.97
C GLY A 51 7.41 7.28 -13.38
N SER A 52 7.76 6.60 -12.28
CA SER A 52 6.80 5.76 -11.53
C SER A 52 5.88 6.62 -10.66
N PRO A 53 4.56 6.38 -10.65
CA PRO A 53 3.62 7.19 -9.89
C PRO A 53 3.63 6.90 -8.39
N SER A 54 4.16 5.74 -7.97
CA SER A 54 4.04 5.33 -6.57
C SER A 54 5.14 4.38 -6.10
N VAL A 55 5.29 4.31 -4.77
CA VAL A 55 6.13 3.35 -4.05
C VAL A 55 5.26 2.60 -3.04
N LYS A 56 5.22 1.27 -3.14
CA LYS A 56 4.51 0.40 -2.20
C LYS A 56 5.39 0.05 -1.02
N VAL A 57 4.82 0.15 0.19
CA VAL A 57 5.43 -0.21 1.48
C VAL A 57 4.48 -1.12 2.27
N ARG A 58 4.95 -1.75 3.34
CA ARG A 58 4.16 -2.72 4.13
C ARG A 58 4.12 -2.33 5.61
N PRO A 59 3.01 -2.61 6.35
CA PRO A 59 2.95 -2.47 7.81
C PRO A 59 3.62 -3.64 8.53
N ASN A 60 3.38 -4.81 8.08
CA ASN A 60 3.95 -6.16 8.21
C ASN A 60 4.06 -6.81 9.58
N GLY A 61 3.71 -6.19 10.71
CA GLY A 61 3.73 -6.92 11.98
C GLY A 61 3.28 -6.12 13.19
N LEU A 62 3.02 -6.86 14.26
CA LEU A 62 2.73 -6.35 15.60
C LEU A 62 3.64 -7.08 16.60
N PRO A 63 4.76 -6.49 17.04
CA PRO A 63 5.63 -7.08 18.05
C PRO A 63 4.88 -7.33 19.35
N LYS A 64 4.98 -8.54 19.89
CA LYS A 64 4.21 -8.96 21.07
C LYS A 64 4.54 -8.17 22.35
N GLU A 65 5.77 -7.65 22.43
CA GLU A 65 6.30 -6.87 23.54
C GLU A 65 5.88 -5.39 23.52
N VAL A 66 5.25 -4.94 22.43
CA VAL A 66 4.80 -3.55 22.26
C VAL A 66 3.28 -3.51 22.20
N PRO A 67 2.60 -2.62 22.94
CA PRO A 67 1.16 -2.43 22.81
C PRO A 67 0.75 -2.15 21.35
N GLU A 68 -0.29 -2.83 20.87
CA GLU A 68 -0.75 -2.74 19.47
C GLU A 68 -0.88 -1.29 19.00
N ASP A 69 -1.59 -0.44 19.75
CA ASP A 69 -1.81 0.95 19.35
C ASP A 69 -0.52 1.77 19.23
N LYS A 70 0.51 1.44 20.00
CA LYS A 70 1.85 2.07 19.86
C LYS A 70 2.51 1.73 18.55
N THR A 71 2.42 0.47 18.12
CA THR A 71 2.96 0.03 16.83
C THR A 71 2.19 0.65 15.68
N LEU A 72 0.86 0.66 15.73
CA LEU A 72 0.04 1.28 14.69
C LEU A 72 0.28 2.78 14.57
N GLU A 73 0.44 3.48 15.70
CA GLU A 73 0.79 4.90 15.74
C GLU A 73 2.18 5.16 15.13
N GLN A 74 3.17 4.33 15.46
CA GLN A 74 4.52 4.42 14.90
C GLN A 74 4.51 4.25 13.38
N ILE A 75 3.78 3.24 12.86
CA ILE A 75 3.62 3.02 11.43
C ILE A 75 2.94 4.25 10.79
N GLY A 76 1.86 4.75 11.37
CA GLY A 76 1.14 5.92 10.86
C GLY A 76 2.01 7.18 10.78
N LYS A 77 2.77 7.47 11.84
CA LYS A 77 3.71 8.61 11.86
C LYS A 77 4.83 8.47 10.82
N SER A 78 5.38 7.26 10.67
CA SER A 78 6.40 6.96 9.66
C SER A 78 5.85 7.17 8.24
N LEU A 79 4.63 6.70 7.98
CA LEU A 79 3.95 6.92 6.70
C LEU A 79 3.68 8.39 6.42
N ARG A 80 3.31 9.19 7.44
CA ARG A 80 3.14 10.63 7.28
C ARG A 80 4.43 11.30 6.85
N GLU A 81 5.57 10.94 7.46
CA GLU A 81 6.88 11.48 7.07
C GLU A 81 7.26 11.09 5.64
N CYS A 82 7.10 9.81 5.29
CA CYS A 82 7.32 9.33 3.92
C CYS A 82 6.36 9.99 2.92
N GLY A 83 5.10 10.16 3.30
CA GLY A 83 4.06 10.78 2.49
C GLY A 83 4.36 12.24 2.17
N GLN A 84 4.84 13.01 3.15
CA GLN A 84 5.25 14.39 2.91
C GLN A 84 6.40 14.46 1.89
N PHE A 85 7.42 13.61 2.07
CA PHE A 85 8.53 13.55 1.13
C PHE A 85 8.09 13.09 -0.27
N ALA A 86 7.16 12.14 -0.34
CA ALA A 86 6.61 11.66 -1.61
C ALA A 86 5.80 12.75 -2.32
N GLN A 87 4.97 13.49 -1.59
CA GLN A 87 4.20 14.62 -2.11
C GLN A 87 5.10 15.69 -2.74
N ASP A 88 6.20 16.06 -2.07
CA ASP A 88 7.16 17.04 -2.55
C ASP A 88 7.87 16.58 -3.84
N ASN A 89 7.84 15.27 -4.12
CA ASN A 89 8.42 14.66 -5.31
C ASN A 89 7.38 14.23 -6.37
N GLY A 90 6.09 14.48 -6.14
CA GLY A 90 5.02 14.10 -7.06
C GLY A 90 4.77 12.58 -7.14
N VAL A 91 5.07 11.84 -6.06
CA VAL A 91 4.96 10.39 -5.95
C VAL A 91 3.98 10.04 -4.82
N LEU A 92 3.26 8.93 -4.92
CA LEU A 92 2.40 8.41 -3.86
C LEU A 92 3.11 7.29 -3.07
N ILE A 93 2.80 7.18 -1.79
CA ILE A 93 3.08 5.98 -0.99
C ILE A 93 1.84 5.10 -1.00
N GLN A 94 2.02 3.81 -1.28
CA GLN A 94 0.95 2.80 -1.25
C GLN A 94 1.19 1.85 -0.08
N LEU A 95 0.41 2.00 0.99
CA LEU A 95 0.46 1.06 2.11
C LEU A 95 -0.29 -0.22 1.74
N GLU A 96 0.43 -1.32 1.57
CA GLU A 96 -0.18 -2.61 1.30
C GLU A 96 -0.93 -3.15 2.51
N VAL A 97 -2.15 -3.61 2.32
CA VAL A 97 -2.94 -4.34 3.35
C VAL A 97 -2.31 -5.72 3.51
N HIS A 98 -1.24 -5.80 4.29
CA HIS A 98 -0.35 -6.97 4.39
C HIS A 98 0.06 -7.27 5.84
N GLY A 99 0.56 -8.51 6.06
CA GLY A 99 1.06 -8.99 7.35
C GLY A 99 0.01 -9.80 8.13
N ALA A 100 0.48 -10.75 8.96
CA ALA A 100 -0.38 -11.71 9.66
C ALA A 100 -1.51 -11.05 10.46
N GLU A 101 -1.20 -9.98 11.18
CA GLU A 101 -2.16 -9.26 12.01
C GLU A 101 -2.49 -7.87 11.44
N THR A 102 -1.55 -7.24 10.77
CA THR A 102 -1.71 -5.90 10.20
C THR A 102 -2.52 -5.87 8.91
N SER A 103 -2.81 -7.01 8.27
CA SER A 103 -3.76 -7.09 7.17
C SER A 103 -5.22 -6.92 7.59
N ARG A 104 -5.53 -6.88 8.91
CA ARG A 104 -6.89 -6.59 9.41
C ARG A 104 -7.26 -5.15 9.07
N VAL A 105 -8.30 -4.96 8.27
CA VAL A 105 -8.69 -3.65 7.72
C VAL A 105 -8.93 -2.57 8.79
N PRO A 106 -9.56 -2.86 9.96
CA PRO A 106 -9.68 -1.87 11.03
C PRO A 106 -8.34 -1.38 11.58
N ARG A 107 -7.29 -2.22 11.56
CA ARG A 107 -5.94 -1.82 11.95
C ARG A 107 -5.30 -0.91 10.90
N ILE A 108 -5.45 -1.25 9.63
CA ILE A 108 -5.03 -0.37 8.53
C ILE A 108 -5.73 1.00 8.65
N ARG A 109 -7.02 1.02 8.97
CA ARG A 109 -7.74 2.29 9.18
C ARG A 109 -7.11 3.12 10.30
N LYS A 110 -6.81 2.51 11.46
CA LYS A 110 -6.11 3.17 12.56
C LYS A 110 -4.74 3.73 12.12
N ILE A 111 -3.96 2.98 11.34
CA ILE A 111 -2.67 3.46 10.81
C ILE A 111 -2.86 4.75 10.00
N PHE A 112 -3.86 4.80 9.11
CA PHE A 112 -4.18 6.03 8.36
C PHE A 112 -4.58 7.18 9.28
N ASP A 113 -5.39 6.90 10.31
CA ASP A 113 -5.82 7.93 11.27
C ASP A 113 -4.62 8.50 12.05
N TYR A 114 -3.73 7.64 12.56
CA TYR A 114 -2.49 8.06 13.22
C TYR A 114 -1.54 8.83 12.28
N GLY A 115 -1.54 8.53 10.99
CA GLY A 115 -0.83 9.26 9.94
C GLY A 115 -1.49 10.58 9.54
N GLY A 116 -2.66 10.91 10.11
CA GLY A 116 -3.43 12.10 9.77
C GLY A 116 -4.06 12.04 8.38
N ASN A 117 -4.29 10.86 7.84
CA ASN A 117 -4.85 10.65 6.50
C ASN A 117 -4.11 11.45 5.41
N HIS A 118 -2.78 11.42 5.43
CA HIS A 118 -1.94 12.22 4.54
C HIS A 118 -2.31 11.98 3.06
N PRO A 119 -2.53 13.02 2.24
CA PRO A 119 -3.09 12.87 0.88
C PRO A 119 -2.21 12.05 -0.08
N ALA A 120 -0.89 12.09 0.11
CA ALA A 120 0.07 11.29 -0.67
C ALA A 120 0.26 9.86 -0.15
N VAL A 121 -0.45 9.45 0.90
CA VAL A 121 -0.46 8.06 1.39
C VAL A 121 -1.79 7.42 1.05
N LYS A 122 -1.75 6.35 0.29
CA LYS A 122 -2.91 5.59 -0.17
C LYS A 122 -2.82 4.14 0.27
N ALA A 123 -3.93 3.43 0.26
CA ALA A 123 -3.97 1.99 0.52
C ALA A 123 -3.78 1.21 -0.79
N CYS A 124 -2.96 0.17 -0.74
CA CYS A 124 -2.98 -0.92 -1.69
C CYS A 124 -3.88 -2.01 -1.14
N TRP A 125 -5.11 -2.12 -1.65
CA TRP A 125 -6.03 -3.20 -1.28
C TRP A 125 -5.49 -4.53 -1.80
N ASN A 126 -5.32 -5.54 -0.95
CA ASN A 126 -4.54 -6.73 -1.31
C ASN A 126 -5.38 -8.01 -1.50
N SER A 127 -6.70 -7.92 -1.54
CA SER A 127 -7.62 -9.05 -1.75
C SER A 127 -7.34 -10.25 -0.84
N ASN A 128 -7.20 -9.99 0.46
CA ASN A 128 -6.88 -10.99 1.47
C ASN A 128 -8.15 -11.66 2.04
N GLN A 129 -8.01 -12.86 2.57
CA GLN A 129 -9.08 -13.48 3.36
C GLN A 129 -9.42 -12.67 4.62
N THR A 130 -8.47 -11.88 5.15
CA THR A 130 -8.71 -10.96 6.27
C THR A 130 -9.69 -9.83 5.94
N ASP A 131 -9.93 -9.53 4.66
CA ASP A 131 -10.92 -8.55 4.22
C ASP A 131 -12.36 -8.99 4.54
N LEU A 132 -12.55 -10.30 4.77
CA LEU A 132 -13.84 -10.92 5.09
C LEU A 132 -14.11 -11.01 6.59
N LEU A 133 -13.14 -10.63 7.43
CA LEU A 133 -13.26 -10.59 8.88
C LEU A 133 -13.87 -9.25 9.33
N ASP A 134 -14.02 -9.05 10.63
CA ASP A 134 -14.39 -7.75 11.25
C ASP A 134 -15.65 -7.08 10.65
N GLY A 135 -16.65 -7.86 10.34
CA GLY A 135 -17.92 -7.37 9.75
C GLY A 135 -18.07 -7.61 8.26
N GLY A 136 -17.08 -8.24 7.62
CA GLY A 136 -17.14 -8.67 6.22
C GLY A 136 -16.64 -7.64 5.22
N PHE A 137 -16.67 -8.04 3.95
CA PHE A 137 -16.11 -7.27 2.84
C PHE A 137 -16.69 -5.84 2.76
N GLU A 138 -18.03 -5.70 2.79
CA GLU A 138 -18.66 -4.39 2.61
C GLU A 138 -18.27 -3.41 3.72
N ALA A 139 -18.26 -3.87 4.97
CA ALA A 139 -17.87 -3.03 6.11
C ALA A 139 -16.41 -2.59 5.98
N ASN A 140 -15.51 -3.52 5.67
CA ASN A 140 -14.09 -3.27 5.51
C ASN A 140 -13.78 -2.38 4.30
N PHE A 141 -14.41 -2.63 3.15
CA PHE A 141 -14.26 -1.79 1.98
C PHE A 141 -14.69 -0.35 2.28
N LYS A 142 -15.81 -0.15 2.97
CA LYS A 142 -16.32 1.17 3.38
C LYS A 142 -15.32 1.93 4.26
N LEU A 143 -14.56 1.23 5.12
CA LEU A 143 -13.54 1.86 5.98
C LEU A 143 -12.37 2.45 5.20
N LEU A 144 -11.99 1.86 4.07
CA LEU A 144 -10.79 2.25 3.31
C LEU A 144 -11.07 2.85 1.93
N LYS A 145 -12.28 2.81 1.41
CA LYS A 145 -12.59 3.17 0.02
C LYS A 145 -11.99 4.51 -0.43
N ASP A 146 -11.98 5.52 0.44
CA ASP A 146 -11.48 6.85 0.12
C ASP A 146 -9.94 6.94 0.12
N GLN A 147 -9.27 5.92 0.68
CA GLN A 147 -7.81 5.79 0.70
C GLN A 147 -7.27 4.85 -0.39
N ILE A 148 -8.12 4.01 -1.02
CA ILE A 148 -7.63 3.03 -2.01
C ILE A 148 -7.01 3.76 -3.20
N GLY A 149 -5.72 3.51 -3.45
CA GLY A 149 -4.96 4.06 -4.57
C GLY A 149 -4.55 3.02 -5.60
N GLN A 150 -4.45 1.75 -5.18
CA GLN A 150 -4.23 0.61 -6.06
C GLN A 150 -4.81 -0.67 -5.44
N VAL A 151 -4.93 -1.70 -6.26
CA VAL A 151 -5.48 -3.00 -5.85
C VAL A 151 -4.54 -4.09 -6.35
N HIS A 152 -4.21 -5.05 -5.49
CA HIS A 152 -3.65 -6.34 -5.89
C HIS A 152 -4.79 -7.35 -6.00
N MET A 153 -4.89 -7.99 -7.14
CA MET A 153 -5.92 -8.98 -7.44
C MET A 153 -5.26 -10.34 -7.58
N ARG A 154 -5.72 -11.30 -6.80
CA ARG A 154 -5.35 -12.71 -6.95
C ARG A 154 -6.12 -13.32 -8.12
N ASP A 155 -5.96 -14.61 -8.31
CA ASP A 155 -6.68 -15.33 -9.34
C ASP A 155 -8.20 -15.17 -9.17
N LEU A 156 -8.86 -14.64 -10.18
CA LEU A 156 -10.30 -14.39 -10.19
C LEU A 156 -11.15 -15.66 -10.16
N PHE A 157 -10.55 -16.82 -10.40
CA PHE A 157 -11.20 -18.14 -10.25
C PHE A 157 -11.23 -18.64 -8.80
N LEU A 158 -10.58 -17.94 -7.85
CA LEU A 158 -10.72 -18.24 -6.42
C LEU A 158 -12.10 -17.79 -5.94
N GLU A 159 -13.03 -18.75 -5.87
CA GLU A 159 -14.44 -18.50 -5.49
C GLU A 159 -14.63 -18.00 -4.05
N GLU A 160 -13.63 -18.21 -3.18
CA GLU A 160 -13.68 -17.82 -1.75
C GLU A 160 -13.61 -16.29 -1.55
N TYR A 161 -13.21 -15.52 -2.56
CA TYR A 161 -13.14 -14.06 -2.46
C TYR A 161 -14.28 -13.38 -3.26
N PRO A 162 -14.93 -12.35 -2.73
CA PRO A 162 -16.09 -11.69 -3.35
C PRO A 162 -15.71 -10.77 -4.51
N TRP A 163 -15.09 -11.30 -5.57
CA TRP A 163 -14.58 -10.53 -6.72
C TRP A 163 -15.64 -9.63 -7.36
N ARG A 164 -16.87 -10.11 -7.50
CA ARG A 164 -17.97 -9.32 -8.07
C ARG A 164 -18.27 -8.09 -7.21
N ALA A 165 -18.27 -8.24 -5.87
CA ALA A 165 -18.50 -7.13 -4.95
C ALA A 165 -17.34 -6.14 -5.03
N LEU A 166 -16.08 -6.59 -5.04
CA LEU A 166 -14.91 -5.72 -5.19
C LEU A 166 -14.98 -4.91 -6.49
N ILE A 167 -15.14 -5.59 -7.63
CA ILE A 167 -15.18 -4.93 -8.95
C ILE A 167 -16.34 -3.94 -9.03
N SER A 168 -17.54 -4.32 -8.56
CA SER A 168 -18.71 -3.43 -8.53
C SER A 168 -18.48 -2.21 -7.65
N SER A 169 -17.84 -2.39 -6.49
CA SER A 169 -17.52 -1.29 -5.57
C SER A 169 -16.48 -0.32 -6.17
N LEU A 170 -15.44 -0.84 -6.81
CA LEU A 170 -14.45 -0.03 -7.53
C LEU A 170 -15.09 0.75 -8.68
N ALA A 171 -15.98 0.10 -9.46
CA ALA A 171 -16.71 0.75 -10.54
C ALA A 171 -17.63 1.85 -10.01
N ALA A 172 -18.39 1.59 -8.93
CA ALA A 172 -19.29 2.55 -8.32
C ALA A 172 -18.57 3.81 -7.82
N MET A 173 -17.36 3.69 -7.29
CA MET A 173 -16.53 4.83 -6.86
C MET A 173 -15.74 5.47 -8.02
N LYS A 174 -15.89 4.99 -9.26
CA LYS A 174 -15.16 5.45 -10.44
C LYS A 174 -13.63 5.40 -10.22
N PHE A 175 -13.16 4.28 -9.67
CA PHE A 175 -11.75 4.07 -9.36
C PHE A 175 -10.86 4.31 -10.58
N GLN A 176 -9.79 5.09 -10.41
CA GLN A 176 -8.85 5.46 -11.48
C GLN A 176 -7.44 4.87 -11.27
N GLY A 177 -7.25 4.08 -10.19
CA GLY A 177 -5.97 3.44 -9.91
C GLY A 177 -5.75 2.16 -10.71
N TYR A 178 -4.59 1.55 -10.49
CA TYR A 178 -4.26 0.27 -11.11
C TYR A 178 -4.82 -0.91 -10.30
N CYS A 179 -5.28 -1.93 -11.03
CA CYS A 179 -5.52 -3.27 -10.50
C CYS A 179 -4.41 -4.18 -11.04
N PHE A 180 -3.50 -4.61 -10.17
CA PHE A 180 -2.39 -5.47 -10.54
C PHE A 180 -2.72 -6.93 -10.28
N ALA A 181 -2.40 -7.81 -11.21
CA ALA A 181 -2.45 -9.25 -10.99
C ALA A 181 -1.29 -9.65 -10.06
N GLU A 182 -1.62 -10.24 -8.93
CA GLU A 182 -0.68 -10.87 -7.98
C GLU A 182 -0.98 -12.36 -7.94
N ILE A 183 -0.71 -13.03 -9.03
CA ILE A 183 -1.04 -14.44 -9.27
C ILE A 183 0.24 -15.25 -9.16
N PRO A 184 0.26 -16.39 -8.43
CA PRO A 184 1.39 -17.30 -8.41
C PRO A 184 1.75 -17.76 -9.83
N GLU A 185 3.03 -18.04 -10.06
CA GLU A 185 3.50 -18.59 -11.33
C GLU A 185 2.72 -19.84 -11.68
N SER A 186 2.15 -19.89 -12.88
CA SER A 186 1.49 -21.09 -13.38
C SER A 186 2.57 -22.11 -13.76
N THR A 187 2.54 -23.27 -13.12
CA THR A 187 3.38 -24.41 -13.48
C THR A 187 2.91 -25.06 -14.77
#